data_854bd5eca2007e5bcccf0bb0e7e07fad
#
_entry.id   854bd5eca2007e5bcccf0bb0e7e07fad
#
_cell.length_a   1.000
_cell.length_b   1.000
_cell.length_c   1.000
_cell.angle_alpha   90.00
_cell.angle_beta   90.00
_cell.angle_gamma   90.00
#
_symmetry.space_group_name_H-M   'P 1'
#
loop_
_entity.id
_entity.type
_entity.pdbx_description
1 polymer ?
#
loop_
_entity_poly.entity_id
_entity_poly.type
_entity_poly.pdbx_seq_one_letter_code
_entity_poly.pdbx_strand_id
1 'polypeptide(L)'
;MKLATVPVLIFSVFCGAAHSAPAVTDLKWAEVLNAEHRSEQNRSRDQYRNPLQTLIFFGVQPCDTVVELWPGGGGWYTEVLAPIVSDCGKLYTAQFANDSDVAFYSKARASFEAKLAAAPAVYGKVELTTLQPPKYSEIAPAGTADKVLTFRNVHNWLKAGVAENVFAAAFKVLKPGGILGVVEHRADADASLEVMVSSGYVSEKQVIALAESAGFLLLDSSEINANSKDNHHHPKGVWTLPPSLRLGDKDREKYLAIGESDRMTLKFGKPVHE
;
A
#
# COMPACT_ATOMS: atom_id res chain seq x y z
N MET A 1 13.54 -6.33 81.37
CA MET A 1 13.27 -5.68 80.07
C MET A 1 13.33 -6.75 79.03
N LYS A 2 12.17 -7.21 78.50
CA LYS A 2 12.08 -8.25 77.45
C LYS A 2 11.84 -7.52 76.12
N LEU A 3 12.81 -7.61 75.18
CA LEU A 3 12.60 -7.16 73.79
C LEU A 3 11.72 -8.13 73.06
N ALA A 4 10.66 -7.66 72.48
CA ALA A 4 9.78 -8.40 71.59
C ALA A 4 10.28 -8.21 70.13
N THR A 5 10.61 -9.32 69.48
CA THR A 5 10.98 -9.39 68.05
C THR A 5 9.67 -9.51 67.26
N VAL A 6 9.47 -8.56 66.32
CA VAL A 6 8.33 -8.59 65.37
C VAL A 6 8.82 -9.23 64.06
N PRO A 7 8.17 -10.25 63.51
CA PRO A 7 8.55 -10.82 62.21
C PRO A 7 8.03 -9.96 61.07
N VAL A 8 8.92 -9.57 60.15
CA VAL A 8 8.60 -8.91 58.91
C VAL A 8 8.19 -9.98 57.86
N LEU A 9 6.93 -9.97 57.49
CA LEU A 9 6.42 -10.77 56.37
C LEU A 9 6.75 -10.03 55.05
N ILE A 10 7.63 -10.64 54.26
CA ILE A 10 7.91 -10.18 52.89
C ILE A 10 6.84 -10.79 51.96
N PHE A 11 5.94 -9.94 51.46
CA PHE A 11 5.01 -10.32 50.39
C PHE A 11 5.72 -10.17 49.05
N SER A 12 6.07 -11.31 48.43
CA SER A 12 6.57 -11.34 47.04
C SER A 12 5.37 -11.19 46.10
N VAL A 13 5.21 -10.03 45.50
CA VAL A 13 4.25 -9.81 44.41
C VAL A 13 4.82 -10.44 43.14
N PHE A 14 4.31 -11.59 42.75
CA PHE A 14 4.52 -12.17 41.42
C PHE A 14 3.71 -11.36 40.41
N CYS A 15 4.40 -10.47 39.68
CA CYS A 15 3.81 -9.80 38.52
C CYS A 15 3.79 -10.80 37.36
N GLY A 16 2.74 -11.58 37.22
CA GLY A 16 2.47 -12.42 36.08
C GLY A 16 2.21 -11.53 34.86
N ALA A 17 3.08 -11.54 33.86
CA ALA A 17 2.79 -10.93 32.56
C ALA A 17 1.60 -11.69 31.95
N ALA A 18 0.43 -11.07 31.98
CA ALA A 18 -0.73 -11.58 31.27
C ALA A 18 -0.46 -11.42 29.76
N HIS A 19 -0.13 -12.52 29.09
CA HIS A 19 -0.20 -12.59 27.64
C HIS A 19 -1.69 -12.53 27.27
N SER A 20 -2.15 -11.36 26.82
CA SER A 20 -3.48 -11.25 26.22
C SER A 20 -3.49 -12.09 24.94
N ALA A 21 -4.52 -12.95 24.79
CA ALA A 21 -4.76 -13.64 23.52
C ALA A 21 -4.89 -12.59 22.39
N PRO A 22 -4.35 -12.86 21.16
CA PRO A 22 -4.45 -11.94 20.06
C PRO A 22 -5.92 -11.60 19.77
N ALA A 23 -6.20 -10.33 19.48
CA ALA A 23 -7.54 -9.91 19.12
C ALA A 23 -7.99 -10.65 17.85
N VAL A 24 -9.29 -10.89 17.68
CA VAL A 24 -9.86 -11.59 16.51
C VAL A 24 -9.39 -10.99 15.19
N THR A 25 -9.17 -9.68 15.17
CA THR A 25 -8.55 -8.94 14.04
C THR A 25 -7.14 -9.43 13.73
N ASP A 26 -6.31 -9.65 14.74
CA ASP A 26 -4.90 -10.08 14.53
C ASP A 26 -4.83 -11.50 13.98
N LEU A 27 -5.73 -12.38 14.39
CA LEU A 27 -5.82 -13.73 13.84
C LEU A 27 -6.21 -13.74 12.36
N LYS A 28 -7.16 -12.90 11.96
CA LYS A 28 -7.57 -12.78 10.55
C LYS A 28 -6.43 -12.27 9.65
N TRP A 29 -5.66 -11.30 10.12
CA TRP A 29 -4.49 -10.81 9.38
C TRP A 29 -3.43 -11.89 9.18
N ALA A 30 -3.10 -12.66 10.23
CA ALA A 30 -2.14 -13.75 10.15
C ALA A 30 -2.60 -14.86 9.20
N GLU A 31 -3.87 -15.21 9.22
CA GLU A 31 -4.49 -16.19 8.32
C GLU A 31 -4.38 -15.73 6.87
N VAL A 32 -4.77 -14.50 6.55
CA VAL A 32 -4.74 -13.96 5.20
C VAL A 32 -3.31 -13.88 4.64
N LEU A 33 -2.34 -13.46 5.44
CA LEU A 33 -0.95 -13.34 4.98
C LEU A 33 -0.32 -14.70 4.65
N ASN A 34 -0.75 -15.77 5.32
CA ASN A 34 -0.26 -17.13 5.09
C ASN A 34 -1.14 -17.98 4.18
N ALA A 35 -2.26 -17.42 3.67
CA ALA A 35 -3.23 -18.15 2.88
C ALA A 35 -2.66 -18.71 1.56
N GLU A 36 -3.14 -19.88 1.13
CA GLU A 36 -2.67 -20.61 -0.05
C GLU A 36 -2.91 -19.86 -1.37
N HIS A 37 -3.91 -18.97 -1.43
CA HIS A 37 -4.16 -18.16 -2.63
C HIS A 37 -3.04 -17.16 -2.91
N ARG A 38 -2.17 -16.87 -1.95
CA ARG A 38 -0.98 -16.07 -2.11
C ARG A 38 0.20 -16.95 -2.55
N SER A 39 0.76 -16.66 -3.74
CA SER A 39 1.91 -17.41 -4.23
C SER A 39 3.13 -17.24 -3.33
N GLU A 40 4.01 -18.26 -3.29
CA GLU A 40 5.28 -18.17 -2.58
C GLU A 40 6.12 -16.97 -3.06
N GLN A 41 6.12 -16.70 -4.38
CA GLN A 41 6.77 -15.53 -4.96
C GLN A 41 6.24 -14.22 -4.38
N ASN A 42 4.94 -14.11 -4.11
CA ASN A 42 4.36 -12.92 -3.51
C ASN A 42 4.65 -12.83 -2.01
N ARG A 43 4.54 -13.96 -1.28
CA ARG A 43 4.88 -14.02 0.15
C ARG A 43 6.34 -13.70 0.44
N SER A 44 7.28 -14.17 -0.40
CA SER A 44 8.71 -13.87 -0.23
C SER A 44 9.04 -12.37 -0.28
N ARG A 45 8.14 -11.56 -0.83
CA ARG A 45 8.27 -10.11 -0.92
C ARG A 45 7.68 -9.35 0.28
N ASP A 46 6.99 -10.04 1.20
CA ASP A 46 6.40 -9.41 2.39
C ASP A 46 7.46 -8.72 3.26
N GLN A 47 8.67 -9.28 3.33
CA GLN A 47 9.81 -8.69 4.03
C GLN A 47 10.22 -7.29 3.53
N TYR A 48 9.89 -6.94 2.27
CA TYR A 48 10.17 -5.63 1.67
C TYR A 48 8.95 -4.72 1.62
N ARG A 49 7.76 -5.27 1.84
CA ARG A 49 6.49 -4.56 1.63
C ARG A 49 5.66 -4.40 2.89
N ASN A 50 6.05 -5.11 3.95
CA ASN A 50 5.45 -5.03 5.28
C ASN A 50 3.91 -4.88 5.24
N PRO A 51 3.17 -5.82 4.59
CA PRO A 51 1.76 -5.62 4.26
C PRO A 51 0.90 -5.35 5.49
N LEU A 52 1.11 -6.12 6.57
CA LEU A 52 0.35 -5.96 7.80
C LEU A 52 0.55 -4.55 8.39
N GLN A 53 1.80 -4.17 8.62
CA GLN A 53 2.16 -2.90 9.25
C GLN A 53 1.68 -1.72 8.40
N THR A 54 1.84 -1.82 7.06
CA THR A 54 1.40 -0.80 6.12
C THR A 54 -0.11 -0.60 6.15
N LEU A 55 -0.89 -1.68 6.11
CA LEU A 55 -2.35 -1.59 6.09
C LEU A 55 -2.92 -1.19 7.46
N ILE A 56 -2.29 -1.60 8.57
CA ILE A 56 -2.61 -1.10 9.92
C ILE A 56 -2.31 0.39 10.03
N PHE A 57 -1.17 0.87 9.52
CA PHE A 57 -0.83 2.29 9.50
C PHE A 57 -1.88 3.12 8.76
N PHE A 58 -2.39 2.62 7.63
CA PHE A 58 -3.50 3.27 6.91
C PHE A 58 -4.85 3.12 7.59
N GLY A 59 -4.94 2.32 8.65
CA GLY A 59 -6.16 2.09 9.43
C GLY A 59 -7.20 1.26 8.69
N VAL A 60 -6.78 0.30 7.87
CA VAL A 60 -7.70 -0.62 7.17
C VAL A 60 -8.41 -1.53 8.16
N GLN A 61 -9.73 -1.60 8.06
CA GLN A 61 -10.61 -2.41 8.89
C GLN A 61 -11.42 -3.42 8.05
N PRO A 62 -11.87 -4.55 8.62
CA PRO A 62 -12.61 -5.58 7.89
C PRO A 62 -13.90 -5.10 7.20
N CYS A 63 -14.58 -4.09 7.76
CA CYS A 63 -15.82 -3.56 7.20
C CYS A 63 -15.64 -2.29 6.36
N ASP A 64 -14.40 -1.92 6.03
CA ASP A 64 -14.14 -0.76 5.19
C ASP A 64 -14.57 -0.99 3.74
N THR A 65 -15.01 0.07 3.10
CA THR A 65 -15.02 0.18 1.64
C THR A 65 -13.66 0.70 1.19
N VAL A 66 -12.88 -0.16 0.55
CA VAL A 66 -11.52 0.13 0.09
C VAL A 66 -11.48 0.26 -1.43
N VAL A 67 -10.74 1.23 -1.94
CA VAL A 67 -10.41 1.36 -3.37
C VAL A 67 -8.91 1.19 -3.53
N GLU A 68 -8.47 0.16 -4.25
CA GLU A 68 -7.08 -0.03 -4.65
C GLU A 68 -6.87 0.56 -6.05
N LEU A 69 -5.94 1.52 -6.19
CA LEU A 69 -5.62 2.16 -7.46
C LEU A 69 -4.50 1.40 -8.18
N TRP A 70 -4.74 1.01 -9.43
CA TRP A 70 -3.79 0.30 -10.28
C TRP A 70 -3.11 -0.88 -9.58
N PRO A 71 -3.85 -1.94 -9.21
CA PRO A 71 -3.28 -3.13 -8.58
C PRO A 71 -2.22 -3.83 -9.44
N GLY A 72 -2.12 -3.46 -10.73
CA GLY A 72 -1.25 -4.11 -11.71
C GLY A 72 -1.77 -5.51 -12.10
N GLY A 73 -1.06 -6.20 -12.99
CA GLY A 73 -1.49 -7.52 -13.47
C GLY A 73 -1.44 -8.63 -12.41
N GLY A 74 -0.63 -8.44 -11.38
CA GLY A 74 -0.47 -9.43 -10.29
C GLY A 74 -1.38 -9.22 -9.10
N GLY A 75 -1.94 -8.02 -8.87
CA GLY A 75 -2.82 -7.71 -7.74
C GLY A 75 -2.23 -8.09 -6.39
N TRP A 76 -0.99 -7.66 -6.11
CA TRP A 76 -0.26 -8.11 -4.92
C TRP A 76 -0.95 -7.72 -3.60
N TYR A 77 -1.42 -6.46 -3.49
CA TYR A 77 -2.19 -6.03 -2.33
C TYR A 77 -3.65 -6.49 -2.39
N THR A 78 -4.21 -6.70 -3.58
CA THR A 78 -5.55 -7.30 -3.76
C THR A 78 -5.63 -8.67 -3.06
N GLU A 79 -4.54 -9.48 -3.09
CA GLU A 79 -4.46 -10.78 -2.39
C GLU A 79 -4.66 -10.66 -0.88
N VAL A 80 -4.32 -9.53 -0.31
CA VAL A 80 -4.48 -9.26 1.13
C VAL A 80 -5.78 -8.53 1.41
N LEU A 81 -6.09 -7.49 0.64
CA LEU A 81 -7.27 -6.64 0.85
C LEU A 81 -8.58 -7.39 0.63
N ALA A 82 -8.68 -8.20 -0.44
CA ALA A 82 -9.92 -8.89 -0.79
C ALA A 82 -10.46 -9.76 0.37
N PRO A 83 -9.69 -10.69 0.96
CA PRO A 83 -10.19 -11.50 2.07
C PRO A 83 -10.38 -10.71 3.37
N ILE A 84 -9.59 -9.64 3.60
CA ILE A 84 -9.75 -8.82 4.81
C ILE A 84 -11.12 -8.15 4.85
N VAL A 85 -11.58 -7.57 3.75
CA VAL A 85 -12.85 -6.84 3.70
C VAL A 85 -14.04 -7.68 3.26
N SER A 86 -13.85 -8.98 2.98
CA SER A 86 -14.84 -9.85 2.34
C SER A 86 -16.15 -10.04 3.14
N ASP A 87 -16.11 -9.95 4.46
CA ASP A 87 -17.26 -10.33 5.31
C ASP A 87 -18.32 -9.23 5.35
N CYS A 88 -17.90 -7.97 5.56
CA CYS A 88 -18.81 -6.85 5.74
C CYS A 88 -18.40 -5.57 5.01
N GLY A 89 -17.18 -5.53 4.44
CA GLY A 89 -16.67 -4.43 3.66
C GLY A 89 -16.82 -4.63 2.16
N LYS A 90 -16.13 -3.80 1.39
CA LYS A 90 -16.11 -3.85 -0.08
C LYS A 90 -14.74 -3.48 -0.63
N LEU A 91 -14.29 -4.19 -1.65
CA LEU A 91 -13.06 -3.84 -2.39
C LEU A 91 -13.40 -3.46 -3.83
N TYR A 92 -13.09 -2.22 -4.19
CA TYR A 92 -12.99 -1.77 -5.57
C TYR A 92 -11.54 -1.81 -6.02
N THR A 93 -11.30 -2.31 -7.23
CA THR A 93 -9.97 -2.32 -7.85
C THR A 93 -10.02 -1.49 -9.13
N ALA A 94 -9.53 -0.26 -9.05
CA ALA A 94 -9.51 0.68 -10.17
C ALA A 94 -8.30 0.41 -11.06
N GLN A 95 -8.50 -0.45 -12.07
CA GLN A 95 -7.47 -0.99 -12.95
C GLN A 95 -7.36 -0.16 -14.25
N PHE A 96 -6.35 -0.43 -15.06
CA PHE A 96 -6.20 0.13 -16.41
C PHE A 96 -7.44 -0.13 -17.27
N ALA A 97 -7.67 0.71 -18.28
CA ALA A 97 -8.72 0.47 -19.25
C ALA A 97 -8.38 -0.75 -20.13
N ASN A 98 -9.42 -1.54 -20.45
CA ASN A 98 -9.29 -2.67 -21.35
C ASN A 98 -9.11 -2.25 -22.81
N ASP A 99 -9.58 -1.05 -23.16
CA ASP A 99 -9.43 -0.41 -24.48
C ASP A 99 -8.21 0.54 -24.56
N SER A 100 -7.21 0.35 -23.69
CA SER A 100 -6.00 1.16 -23.70
C SER A 100 -5.11 0.84 -24.91
N ASP A 101 -4.65 1.88 -25.60
CA ASP A 101 -3.66 1.76 -26.69
C ASP A 101 -2.26 1.37 -26.17
N VAL A 102 -2.04 1.42 -24.86
CA VAL A 102 -0.79 0.99 -24.24
C VAL A 102 -0.83 -0.51 -23.98
N ALA A 103 -0.13 -1.30 -24.78
CA ALA A 103 -0.11 -2.75 -24.70
C ALA A 103 0.22 -3.30 -23.28
N PHE A 104 1.04 -2.59 -22.51
CA PHE A 104 1.31 -2.97 -21.11
C PHE A 104 0.05 -2.89 -20.24
N TYR A 105 -0.78 -1.86 -20.42
CA TYR A 105 -1.98 -1.65 -19.61
C TYR A 105 -3.06 -2.70 -19.94
N SER A 106 -3.34 -2.93 -21.21
CA SER A 106 -4.32 -3.96 -21.63
C SER A 106 -3.89 -5.35 -21.20
N LYS A 107 -2.61 -5.70 -21.33
CA LYS A 107 -2.06 -6.98 -20.84
C LYS A 107 -2.17 -7.10 -19.30
N ALA A 108 -1.82 -6.05 -18.56
CA ALA A 108 -1.92 -6.06 -17.11
C ALA A 108 -3.39 -6.20 -16.65
N ARG A 109 -4.32 -5.52 -17.32
CA ARG A 109 -5.76 -5.65 -17.08
C ARG A 109 -6.23 -7.09 -17.31
N ALA A 110 -5.94 -7.69 -18.45
CA ALA A 110 -6.32 -9.06 -18.76
C ALA A 110 -5.73 -10.08 -17.78
N SER A 111 -4.46 -9.91 -17.38
CA SER A 111 -3.82 -10.76 -16.37
C SER A 111 -4.53 -10.65 -15.01
N PHE A 112 -4.94 -9.44 -14.61
CA PHE A 112 -5.65 -9.21 -13.35
C PHE A 112 -7.05 -9.83 -13.37
N GLU A 113 -7.81 -9.67 -14.46
CA GLU A 113 -9.12 -10.30 -14.65
C GLU A 113 -9.03 -11.82 -14.58
N ALA A 114 -8.04 -12.41 -15.25
CA ALA A 114 -7.80 -13.85 -15.20
C ALA A 114 -7.49 -14.31 -13.75
N LYS A 115 -6.72 -13.55 -12.98
CA LYS A 115 -6.46 -13.84 -11.58
C LYS A 115 -7.74 -13.83 -10.74
N LEU A 116 -8.59 -12.81 -10.89
CA LEU A 116 -9.86 -12.75 -10.15
C LEU A 116 -10.76 -13.93 -10.48
N ALA A 117 -10.86 -14.27 -11.77
CA ALA A 117 -11.67 -15.41 -12.25
C ALA A 117 -11.15 -16.77 -11.77
N ALA A 118 -9.83 -16.92 -11.58
CA ALA A 118 -9.22 -18.18 -11.16
C ALA A 118 -9.53 -18.56 -9.70
N ALA A 119 -9.90 -17.61 -8.84
CA ALA A 119 -10.19 -17.89 -7.43
C ALA A 119 -11.44 -17.13 -6.95
N PRO A 120 -12.65 -17.47 -7.44
CA PRO A 120 -13.88 -16.76 -7.13
C PRO A 120 -14.26 -16.83 -5.65
N ALA A 121 -13.83 -17.86 -4.92
CA ALA A 121 -14.02 -17.94 -3.47
C ALA A 121 -13.31 -16.81 -2.71
N VAL A 122 -12.19 -16.31 -3.24
CA VAL A 122 -11.40 -15.21 -2.65
C VAL A 122 -11.80 -13.87 -3.24
N TYR A 123 -11.97 -13.79 -4.57
CA TYR A 123 -12.09 -12.53 -5.29
C TYR A 123 -13.50 -12.26 -5.84
N GLY A 124 -14.46 -13.16 -5.66
CA GLY A 124 -15.79 -13.03 -6.29
C GLY A 124 -16.60 -11.82 -5.83
N LYS A 125 -16.21 -11.18 -4.72
CA LYS A 125 -16.83 -9.94 -4.22
C LYS A 125 -16.05 -8.67 -4.61
N VAL A 126 -14.92 -8.80 -5.32
CA VAL A 126 -14.12 -7.66 -5.79
C VAL A 126 -14.83 -6.98 -6.94
N GLU A 127 -15.02 -5.66 -6.82
CA GLU A 127 -15.59 -4.84 -7.88
C GLU A 127 -14.48 -4.25 -8.74
N LEU A 128 -14.44 -4.66 -9.99
CA LEU A 128 -13.45 -4.19 -10.95
C LEU A 128 -13.93 -2.93 -11.67
N THR A 129 -13.27 -1.80 -11.41
CA THR A 129 -13.53 -0.52 -12.04
C THR A 129 -12.35 -0.09 -12.93
N THR A 130 -12.43 1.10 -13.51
CA THR A 130 -11.40 1.60 -14.43
C THR A 130 -10.90 2.97 -14.00
N LEU A 131 -9.58 3.12 -13.96
CA LEU A 131 -8.88 4.39 -13.75
C LEU A 131 -7.91 4.63 -14.91
N GLN A 132 -8.26 5.50 -15.82
CA GLN A 132 -7.38 5.99 -16.90
C GLN A 132 -7.82 7.39 -17.34
N PRO A 133 -7.50 8.43 -16.54
CA PRO A 133 -7.83 9.81 -16.87
C PRO A 133 -7.24 10.23 -18.22
N PRO A 134 -7.88 11.19 -18.95
CA PRO A 134 -9.12 11.86 -18.54
C PRO A 134 -10.40 11.06 -18.81
N LYS A 135 -10.34 9.95 -19.57
CA LYS A 135 -11.52 9.22 -20.05
C LYS A 135 -12.24 8.45 -18.93
N TYR A 136 -11.50 7.84 -18.02
CA TYR A 136 -12.04 7.00 -16.94
C TYR A 136 -11.52 7.49 -15.59
N SER A 137 -12.39 8.03 -14.75
CA SER A 137 -12.08 8.53 -13.39
C SER A 137 -13.13 8.15 -12.34
N GLU A 138 -14.17 7.41 -12.73
CA GLU A 138 -15.20 6.94 -11.79
C GLU A 138 -14.80 5.58 -11.21
N ILE A 139 -13.96 5.63 -10.18
CA ILE A 139 -13.29 4.45 -9.58
C ILE A 139 -14.15 3.74 -8.52
N ALA A 140 -15.14 4.44 -7.97
CA ALA A 140 -16.17 3.94 -7.05
C ALA A 140 -17.27 5.03 -6.95
N PRO A 141 -18.44 4.77 -6.35
CA PRO A 141 -19.43 5.80 -6.07
C PRO A 141 -18.85 6.92 -5.19
N ALA A 142 -19.18 8.17 -5.50
CA ALA A 142 -18.66 9.32 -4.77
C ALA A 142 -19.04 9.28 -3.28
N GLY A 143 -18.08 9.60 -2.40
CA GLY A 143 -18.30 9.69 -0.96
C GLY A 143 -18.63 8.36 -0.27
N THR A 144 -18.26 7.21 -0.84
CA THR A 144 -18.56 5.89 -0.25
C THR A 144 -17.34 5.16 0.29
N ALA A 145 -16.14 5.51 -0.13
CA ALA A 145 -14.91 4.82 0.30
C ALA A 145 -14.43 5.31 1.67
N ASP A 146 -14.03 4.37 2.51
CA ASP A 146 -13.33 4.64 3.77
C ASP A 146 -11.83 4.83 3.52
N LYS A 147 -11.29 4.06 2.58
CA LYS A 147 -9.86 4.06 2.21
C LYS A 147 -9.69 4.07 0.69
N VAL A 148 -8.75 4.87 0.22
CA VAL A 148 -8.16 4.77 -1.12
C VAL A 148 -6.68 4.47 -0.96
N LEU A 149 -6.18 3.42 -1.60
CA LEU A 149 -4.80 2.96 -1.43
C LEU A 149 -4.08 2.88 -2.78
N THR A 150 -2.83 3.32 -2.81
CA THR A 150 -1.97 3.19 -3.98
C THR A 150 -0.57 2.77 -3.60
N PHE A 151 0.02 1.92 -4.44
CA PHE A 151 1.32 1.30 -4.16
C PHE A 151 2.22 1.37 -5.39
N ARG A 152 3.15 2.36 -5.41
CA ARG A 152 4.17 2.55 -6.45
C ARG A 152 3.60 2.87 -7.84
N ASN A 153 2.68 3.82 -7.89
CA ASN A 153 2.01 4.24 -9.11
C ASN A 153 2.22 5.73 -9.45
N VAL A 154 2.54 6.58 -8.45
CA VAL A 154 2.60 8.04 -8.64
C VAL A 154 3.60 8.43 -9.72
N HIS A 155 4.77 7.77 -9.78
CA HIS A 155 5.76 8.02 -10.84
C HIS A 155 5.19 7.76 -12.25
N ASN A 156 4.31 6.78 -12.41
CA ASN A 156 3.66 6.50 -13.70
C ASN A 156 2.63 7.58 -14.05
N TRP A 157 1.89 8.08 -13.06
CA TRP A 157 0.93 9.17 -13.27
C TRP A 157 1.61 10.50 -13.59
N LEU A 158 2.76 10.78 -12.94
CA LEU A 158 3.60 11.94 -13.27
C LEU A 158 4.09 11.84 -14.71
N LYS A 159 4.62 10.69 -15.12
CA LYS A 159 5.08 10.45 -16.48
C LYS A 159 3.96 10.61 -17.52
N ALA A 160 2.74 10.22 -17.19
CA ALA A 160 1.58 10.33 -18.08
C ALA A 160 0.90 11.72 -18.01
N GLY A 161 1.32 12.62 -17.10
CA GLY A 161 0.71 13.94 -16.91
C GLY A 161 -0.72 13.90 -16.36
N VAL A 162 -1.07 12.84 -15.62
CA VAL A 162 -2.44 12.60 -15.09
C VAL A 162 -2.51 12.53 -13.55
N ALA A 163 -1.42 12.81 -12.86
CA ALA A 163 -1.35 12.66 -11.42
C ALA A 163 -2.43 13.46 -10.67
N GLU A 164 -2.63 14.73 -11.01
CA GLU A 164 -3.67 15.59 -10.42
C GLU A 164 -5.07 14.99 -10.59
N ASN A 165 -5.39 14.47 -11.78
CA ASN A 165 -6.68 13.83 -12.04
C ASN A 165 -6.91 12.60 -11.17
N VAL A 166 -5.86 11.80 -10.92
CA VAL A 166 -5.95 10.60 -10.06
C VAL A 166 -6.18 10.99 -8.61
N PHE A 167 -5.45 11.98 -8.08
CA PHE A 167 -5.66 12.46 -6.71
C PHE A 167 -7.05 13.08 -6.54
N ALA A 168 -7.55 13.83 -7.53
CA ALA A 168 -8.91 14.34 -7.53
C ALA A 168 -9.97 13.23 -7.55
N ALA A 169 -9.77 12.16 -8.34
CA ALA A 169 -10.65 11.00 -8.36
C ALA A 169 -10.67 10.28 -6.99
N ALA A 170 -9.50 10.12 -6.36
CA ALA A 170 -9.39 9.57 -5.02
C ALA A 170 -10.13 10.42 -3.98
N PHE A 171 -10.00 11.75 -4.06
CA PHE A 171 -10.70 12.67 -3.17
C PHE A 171 -12.23 12.58 -3.34
N LYS A 172 -12.71 12.50 -4.59
CA LYS A 172 -14.15 12.41 -4.92
C LYS A 172 -14.82 11.20 -4.27
N VAL A 173 -14.18 10.04 -4.27
CA VAL A 173 -14.79 8.79 -3.79
C VAL A 173 -14.70 8.60 -2.29
N LEU A 174 -13.76 9.25 -1.60
CA LEU A 174 -13.64 9.16 -0.16
C LEU A 174 -14.76 9.87 0.58
N LYS A 175 -15.22 9.26 1.66
CA LYS A 175 -16.06 9.91 2.68
C LYS A 175 -15.32 11.08 3.33
N PRO A 176 -15.99 12.09 3.88
CA PRO A 176 -15.38 12.99 4.86
C PRO A 176 -14.72 12.17 5.98
N GLY A 177 -13.49 12.49 6.35
CA GLY A 177 -12.67 11.71 7.30
C GLY A 177 -12.04 10.43 6.72
N GLY A 178 -12.30 10.09 5.45
CA GLY A 178 -11.68 8.95 4.77
C GLY A 178 -10.18 9.15 4.52
N ILE A 179 -9.45 8.06 4.33
CA ILE A 179 -7.98 8.03 4.25
C ILE A 179 -7.52 7.70 2.82
N LEU A 180 -6.57 8.50 2.33
CA LEU A 180 -5.73 8.15 1.19
C LEU A 180 -4.38 7.65 1.73
N GLY A 181 -4.03 6.38 1.44
CA GLY A 181 -2.74 5.78 1.75
C GLY A 181 -1.86 5.70 0.50
N VAL A 182 -0.65 6.23 0.57
CA VAL A 182 0.30 6.24 -0.54
C VAL A 182 1.61 5.58 -0.12
N VAL A 183 1.99 4.52 -0.83
CA VAL A 183 3.36 3.98 -0.78
C VAL A 183 4.00 4.25 -2.15
N GLU A 184 5.14 4.95 -2.18
CA GLU A 184 5.83 5.24 -3.44
C GLU A 184 7.35 5.14 -3.27
N HIS A 185 8.07 4.86 -4.36
CA HIS A 185 9.53 4.88 -4.41
C HIS A 185 10.03 6.27 -4.09
N ARG A 186 10.83 6.41 -3.03
CA ARG A 186 11.26 7.70 -2.49
C ARG A 186 12.50 8.21 -3.20
N ALA A 187 12.41 9.40 -3.79
CA ALA A 187 13.54 10.16 -4.34
C ALA A 187 14.18 11.04 -3.27
N ASP A 188 15.33 11.60 -3.60
CA ASP A 188 15.91 12.71 -2.83
C ASP A 188 14.96 13.91 -2.82
N ALA A 189 15.02 14.69 -1.74
CA ALA A 189 14.06 15.77 -1.49
C ALA A 189 14.04 16.87 -2.57
N ASP A 190 15.17 17.09 -3.26
CA ASP A 190 15.38 18.10 -4.30
C ASP A 190 15.33 17.54 -5.72
N ALA A 191 14.92 16.27 -5.89
CA ALA A 191 14.83 15.66 -7.20
C ALA A 191 13.90 16.46 -8.12
N SER A 192 14.38 16.79 -9.33
CA SER A 192 13.57 17.47 -10.34
C SER A 192 12.49 16.55 -10.91
N LEU A 193 11.43 17.12 -11.50
CA LEU A 193 10.39 16.34 -12.15
C LEU A 193 10.94 15.42 -13.25
N GLU A 194 11.93 15.88 -14.01
CA GLU A 194 12.60 15.09 -15.06
C GLU A 194 13.29 13.86 -14.46
N VAL A 195 14.01 14.02 -13.35
CA VAL A 195 14.65 12.93 -12.62
C VAL A 195 13.60 11.97 -12.09
N MET A 196 12.54 12.45 -11.47
CA MET A 196 11.44 11.60 -10.93
C MET A 196 10.79 10.75 -12.03
N VAL A 197 10.46 11.35 -13.17
CA VAL A 197 9.83 10.66 -14.32
C VAL A 197 10.76 9.62 -14.94
N SER A 198 12.06 9.92 -15.06
CA SER A 198 13.03 9.02 -15.69
C SER A 198 13.50 7.89 -14.79
N SER A 199 13.62 8.15 -13.49
CA SER A 199 14.12 7.17 -12.50
C SER A 199 13.04 6.30 -11.88
N GLY A 200 11.77 6.78 -11.85
CA GLY A 200 10.67 6.12 -11.16
C GLY A 200 10.67 6.30 -9.63
N TYR A 201 11.55 7.15 -9.10
CA TYR A 201 11.52 7.62 -7.71
C TYR A 201 10.83 8.98 -7.66
N VAL A 202 10.03 9.23 -6.64
CA VAL A 202 9.27 10.48 -6.44
C VAL A 202 9.62 11.07 -5.08
N SER A 203 9.82 12.40 -4.99
CA SER A 203 10.06 13.04 -3.70
C SER A 203 8.77 13.11 -2.87
N GLU A 204 8.90 13.01 -1.53
CA GLU A 204 7.75 13.17 -0.62
C GLU A 204 7.06 14.51 -0.83
N LYS A 205 7.84 15.57 -1.03
CA LYS A 205 7.32 16.91 -1.33
C LYS A 205 6.38 16.92 -2.54
N GLN A 206 6.72 16.20 -3.60
CA GLN A 206 5.88 16.11 -4.80
C GLN A 206 4.56 15.38 -4.53
N VAL A 207 4.60 14.26 -3.79
CA VAL A 207 3.39 13.52 -3.42
C VAL A 207 2.49 14.34 -2.50
N ILE A 208 3.08 15.02 -1.52
CA ILE A 208 2.34 15.90 -0.60
C ILE A 208 1.67 17.03 -1.38
N ALA A 209 2.39 17.71 -2.27
CA ALA A 209 1.83 18.80 -3.07
C ALA A 209 0.65 18.34 -3.95
N LEU A 210 0.73 17.15 -4.57
CA LEU A 210 -0.36 16.56 -5.35
C LEU A 210 -1.60 16.27 -4.48
N ALA A 211 -1.38 15.72 -3.29
CA ALA A 211 -2.47 15.42 -2.37
C ALA A 211 -3.14 16.70 -1.85
N GLU A 212 -2.35 17.68 -1.41
CA GLU A 212 -2.86 18.98 -0.92
C GLU A 212 -3.61 19.75 -2.02
N SER A 213 -3.14 19.73 -3.26
CA SER A 213 -3.83 20.38 -4.38
C SER A 213 -5.22 19.76 -4.67
N ALA A 214 -5.39 18.47 -4.34
CA ALA A 214 -6.69 17.79 -4.42
C ALA A 214 -7.58 18.01 -3.18
N GLY A 215 -7.08 18.69 -2.14
CA GLY A 215 -7.81 19.00 -0.90
C GLY A 215 -7.54 18.08 0.28
N PHE A 216 -6.57 17.17 0.19
CA PHE A 216 -6.17 16.31 1.30
C PHE A 216 -5.30 17.06 2.31
N LEU A 217 -5.27 16.55 3.55
CA LEU A 217 -4.34 16.96 4.60
C LEU A 217 -3.38 15.79 4.88
N LEU A 218 -2.08 16.06 4.95
CA LEU A 218 -1.12 15.08 5.45
C LEU A 218 -1.38 14.85 6.94
N LEU A 219 -1.68 13.61 7.33
CA LEU A 219 -1.93 13.24 8.72
C LEU A 219 -0.71 12.62 9.39
N ASP A 220 0.03 11.80 8.64
CA ASP A 220 1.14 11.03 9.21
C ASP A 220 2.07 10.50 8.10
N SER A 221 3.30 10.14 8.47
CA SER A 221 4.26 9.47 7.62
C SER A 221 4.94 8.33 8.37
N SER A 222 5.45 7.33 7.66
CA SER A 222 6.07 6.16 8.28
C SER A 222 7.24 5.62 7.46
N GLU A 223 8.27 5.15 8.18
CA GLU A 223 9.44 4.47 7.62
C GLU A 223 9.25 2.95 7.50
N ILE A 224 8.02 2.43 7.62
CA ILE A 224 7.71 0.98 7.55
C ILE A 224 8.28 0.34 6.28
N ASN A 225 8.28 1.04 5.16
CA ASN A 225 8.75 0.55 3.86
C ASN A 225 10.08 1.19 3.43
N ALA A 226 10.81 1.80 4.34
CA ALA A 226 12.13 2.36 4.08
C ALA A 226 13.19 1.28 3.84
N ASN A 227 14.15 1.58 2.97
CA ASN A 227 15.32 0.75 2.75
C ASN A 227 16.58 1.60 2.64
N SER A 228 17.32 1.76 3.72
CA SER A 228 18.55 2.57 3.78
C SER A 228 19.70 2.05 2.88
N LYS A 229 19.59 0.86 2.29
CA LYS A 229 20.56 0.34 1.33
C LYS A 229 20.34 0.88 -0.08
N ASP A 230 19.14 1.41 -0.37
CA ASP A 230 18.82 2.02 -1.64
C ASP A 230 19.24 3.50 -1.63
N ASN A 231 20.18 3.86 -2.49
CA ASN A 231 20.70 5.23 -2.61
C ASN A 231 20.00 6.06 -3.70
N HIS A 232 18.93 5.54 -4.29
CA HIS A 232 18.09 6.15 -5.33
C HIS A 232 18.78 6.41 -6.69
N HIS A 233 20.10 6.19 -6.78
CA HIS A 233 20.92 6.49 -7.96
C HIS A 233 21.34 5.22 -8.69
N HIS A 234 20.46 4.68 -9.54
CA HIS A 234 20.74 3.46 -10.28
C HIS A 234 20.66 3.68 -11.80
N PRO A 235 21.43 2.92 -12.62
CA PRO A 235 21.54 3.13 -14.06
C PRO A 235 20.22 3.06 -14.85
N LYS A 236 19.23 2.35 -14.33
CA LYS A 236 17.86 2.25 -14.88
C LYS A 236 16.81 2.71 -13.86
N GLY A 237 17.17 3.65 -12.99
CA GLY A 237 16.31 4.07 -11.88
C GLY A 237 15.90 2.89 -11.00
N VAL A 238 14.72 2.96 -10.41
CA VAL A 238 14.14 1.94 -9.53
C VAL A 238 14.09 0.54 -10.17
N TRP A 239 13.99 0.46 -11.48
CA TRP A 239 13.91 -0.81 -12.20
C TRP A 239 15.24 -1.56 -12.29
N THR A 240 16.33 -0.99 -11.81
CA THR A 240 17.60 -1.68 -11.59
C THR A 240 17.49 -2.70 -10.46
N LEU A 241 16.68 -2.38 -9.45
CA LEU A 241 16.47 -3.22 -8.26
C LEU A 241 15.44 -4.33 -8.51
N PRO A 242 15.38 -5.32 -7.59
CA PRO A 242 14.30 -6.30 -7.56
C PRO A 242 12.91 -5.65 -7.50
N PRO A 243 11.90 -6.29 -8.10
CA PRO A 243 11.92 -7.54 -8.84
C PRO A 243 12.32 -7.38 -10.31
N SER A 244 12.50 -6.15 -10.81
CA SER A 244 12.69 -5.88 -12.23
C SER A 244 14.05 -6.30 -12.76
N LEU A 245 15.13 -6.00 -12.02
CA LEU A 245 16.52 -6.34 -12.36
C LEU A 245 16.85 -6.08 -13.85
N ARG A 246 16.50 -4.88 -14.35
CA ARG A 246 16.58 -4.53 -15.78
C ARG A 246 17.97 -4.55 -16.39
N LEU A 247 19.01 -4.70 -15.57
CA LEU A 247 20.39 -4.89 -16.06
C LEU A 247 20.76 -6.36 -16.31
N GLY A 248 19.80 -7.29 -16.09
CA GLY A 248 20.03 -8.72 -16.23
C GLY A 248 21.09 -9.22 -15.24
N ASP A 249 22.15 -9.83 -15.76
CA ASP A 249 23.22 -10.38 -14.94
C ASP A 249 24.29 -9.36 -14.51
N LYS A 250 24.25 -8.15 -15.09
CA LYS A 250 25.22 -7.10 -14.73
C LYS A 250 25.00 -6.64 -13.29
N ASP A 251 26.02 -6.86 -12.44
CA ASP A 251 26.03 -6.49 -11.03
C ASP A 251 24.83 -7.06 -10.23
N ARG A 252 24.28 -8.18 -10.69
CA ARG A 252 23.04 -8.78 -10.16
C ARG A 252 23.09 -9.00 -8.66
N GLU A 253 24.17 -9.59 -8.15
CA GLU A 253 24.35 -9.86 -6.72
C GLU A 253 24.32 -8.58 -5.87
N LYS A 254 24.92 -7.49 -6.38
CA LYS A 254 24.88 -6.17 -5.74
C LYS A 254 23.45 -5.69 -5.59
N TYR A 255 22.63 -5.78 -6.64
CA TYR A 255 21.24 -5.28 -6.61
C TYR A 255 20.32 -6.20 -5.79
N LEU A 256 20.57 -7.50 -5.79
CA LEU A 256 19.88 -8.44 -4.90
C LEU A 256 20.19 -8.16 -3.43
N ALA A 257 21.43 -7.79 -3.09
CA ALA A 257 21.83 -7.44 -1.72
C ALA A 257 21.20 -6.14 -1.21
N ILE A 258 20.86 -5.20 -2.11
CA ILE A 258 20.08 -4.00 -1.78
C ILE A 258 18.62 -4.41 -1.46
N GLY A 259 18.04 -5.30 -2.27
CA GLY A 259 16.65 -5.68 -2.15
C GLY A 259 15.71 -4.76 -2.96
N GLU A 260 14.43 -4.69 -2.57
CA GLU A 260 13.49 -3.75 -3.19
C GLU A 260 13.81 -2.30 -2.76
N SER A 261 13.35 -1.34 -3.55
CA SER A 261 13.63 0.10 -3.35
C SER A 261 13.21 0.64 -1.99
N ASP A 262 13.84 1.73 -1.60
CA ASP A 262 13.35 2.61 -0.53
C ASP A 262 11.98 3.21 -0.89
N ARG A 263 11.08 3.31 0.10
CA ARG A 263 9.72 3.80 -0.14
C ARG A 263 9.23 4.66 1.01
N MET A 264 8.70 5.81 0.66
CA MET A 264 7.85 6.58 1.56
C MET A 264 6.53 5.86 1.82
N THR A 265 5.94 6.10 2.97
CA THR A 265 4.58 5.66 3.32
C THR A 265 3.85 6.84 3.94
N LEU A 266 2.92 7.43 3.18
CA LEU A 266 2.24 8.68 3.55
C LEU A 266 0.75 8.44 3.73
N LYS A 267 0.19 9.01 4.79
CA LYS A 267 -1.22 8.91 5.17
C LYS A 267 -1.87 10.30 5.11
N PHE A 268 -2.86 10.43 4.25
CA PHE A 268 -3.62 11.66 4.08
C PHE A 268 -5.08 11.47 4.51
N GLY A 269 -5.69 12.52 5.00
CA GLY A 269 -7.12 12.54 5.34
C GLY A 269 -7.90 13.49 4.45
N LYS A 270 -9.12 13.08 4.07
CA LYS A 270 -10.10 14.00 3.53
C LYS A 270 -10.73 14.79 4.67
N PRO A 271 -10.70 16.13 4.66
CA PRO A 271 -11.30 16.92 5.71
C PRO A 271 -12.77 16.57 5.98
N VAL A 272 -13.15 16.62 7.27
CA VAL A 272 -14.56 16.62 7.66
C VAL A 272 -14.99 18.09 7.61
N HIS A 273 -15.80 18.45 6.63
CA HIS A 273 -16.43 19.77 6.65
C HIS A 273 -17.53 19.77 7.72
N GLU A 274 -17.44 20.72 8.65
CA GLU A 274 -18.53 21.02 9.57
C GLU A 274 -19.70 21.68 8.84
#